data_af5b1afab87d6494f10be8cf271d4249
#
_entry.id   af5b1afab87d6494f10be8cf271d4249
#
_cell.length_a   1.000
_cell.length_b   1.000
_cell.length_c   1.000
_cell.angle_alpha   90.00
_cell.angle_beta   90.00
_cell.angle_gamma   90.00
#
_symmetry.space_group_name_H-M   'P 1'
#
loop_
_entity.id
_entity.type
_entity.pdbx_description
1 polymer ?
#
loop_
_entity_poly.entity_id
_entity_poly.type
_entity_poly.pdbx_seq_one_letter_code
_entity_poly.pdbx_strand_id
1 'polypeptide(L)'
;MSIRRWLSALRGSDLGSIGIALLLLISALLLPPINVPRETYDSLIVFDITQSMNVEDYELDGSPVSRLTYAKHAARTALQSLPCGSRIGWGAFAEYRTVVLLAPVEVCASYGDLLASLEKIDGRMRWGQASEVTKGVFWSMRAARDLGTGTNVILLTDGQEAPPIDATRPAVAIFDDLTVGAIDGWLVGVGGDIPRPIPRTDAEGNRIGFWRAHQVIQQATEPGAVAFTSNEHLSALRESHLQTLARQVGFQYRRLSDAHSMEATLRDPRFARRVPVPTDFAWVPAGLALLILMTRFRPAL
;
A
#
# COMPACT_ATOMS: atom_id res chain seq x y z
N MET A 1 -0.74 -62.39 -5.95
CA MET A 1 -1.53 -61.96 -4.75
C MET A 1 -1.93 -60.50 -5.03
N SER A 2 -3.26 -60.24 -5.26
CA SER A 2 -3.68 -58.96 -5.86
C SER A 2 -3.68 -57.84 -4.81
N ILE A 3 -3.14 -56.68 -5.21
CA ILE A 3 -3.10 -55.42 -4.44
C ILE A 3 -4.46 -55.12 -3.75
N ARG A 4 -5.60 -55.51 -4.37
CA ARG A 4 -6.93 -55.37 -3.80
C ARG A 4 -7.12 -56.13 -2.48
N ARG A 5 -6.54 -57.32 -2.33
CA ARG A 5 -6.64 -58.13 -1.08
C ARG A 5 -5.80 -57.54 0.05
N TRP A 6 -4.69 -56.92 -0.30
CA TRP A 6 -3.83 -56.23 0.67
C TRP A 6 -4.49 -54.95 1.20
N LEU A 7 -5.08 -54.15 0.32
CA LEU A 7 -5.86 -52.96 0.68
C LEU A 7 -7.14 -53.28 1.51
N SER A 8 -7.77 -54.41 1.28
CA SER A 8 -8.95 -54.82 2.09
C SER A 8 -8.57 -55.31 3.48
N ALA A 9 -7.40 -55.91 3.66
CA ALA A 9 -6.87 -56.36 4.97
C ALA A 9 -6.42 -55.16 5.84
N LEU A 10 -5.89 -54.11 5.24
CA LEU A 10 -5.56 -52.84 5.93
C LEU A 10 -6.77 -52.05 6.37
N ARG A 11 -7.87 -52.19 5.66
CA ARG A 11 -9.15 -51.51 5.98
C ARG A 11 -9.90 -52.07 7.19
N GLY A 12 -9.57 -53.27 7.63
CA GLY A 12 -10.24 -54.01 8.70
C GLY A 12 -9.62 -53.93 10.09
N SER A 13 -8.36 -53.46 10.23
CA SER A 13 -7.66 -53.38 11.52
C SER A 13 -7.47 -51.95 11.98
N ASP A 14 -7.68 -51.65 13.24
CA ASP A 14 -7.45 -50.35 13.87
C ASP A 14 -5.97 -49.93 13.70
N LEU A 15 -5.04 -50.92 13.78
CA LEU A 15 -3.63 -50.73 13.55
C LEU A 15 -3.33 -50.24 12.11
N GLY A 16 -4.02 -50.74 11.11
CA GLY A 16 -3.84 -50.33 9.71
C GLY A 16 -4.24 -48.89 9.45
N SER A 17 -5.37 -48.45 10.00
CA SER A 17 -5.85 -47.08 9.88
C SER A 17 -4.92 -46.09 10.57
N ILE A 18 -4.45 -46.44 11.78
CA ILE A 18 -3.48 -45.62 12.54
C ILE A 18 -2.14 -45.59 11.80
N GLY A 19 -1.65 -46.68 11.25
CA GLY A 19 -0.42 -46.73 10.48
C GLY A 19 -0.45 -45.86 9.24
N ILE A 20 -1.59 -45.85 8.50
CA ILE A 20 -1.77 -44.99 7.33
C ILE A 20 -1.83 -43.51 7.75
N ALA A 21 -2.57 -43.19 8.80
CA ALA A 21 -2.64 -41.82 9.31
C ALA A 21 -1.26 -41.32 9.76
N LEU A 22 -0.48 -42.14 10.43
CA LEU A 22 0.90 -41.83 10.84
C LEU A 22 1.80 -41.56 9.64
N LEU A 23 1.76 -42.40 8.61
CA LEU A 23 2.53 -42.22 7.37
C LEU A 23 2.15 -40.92 6.67
N LEU A 24 0.86 -40.55 6.63
CA LEU A 24 0.39 -39.30 6.08
C LEU A 24 0.91 -38.11 6.88
N LEU A 25 0.90 -38.16 8.21
CA LEU A 25 1.46 -37.10 9.07
C LEU A 25 2.96 -36.97 8.90
N ILE A 26 3.69 -38.07 8.80
CA ILE A 26 5.13 -38.03 8.50
C ILE A 26 5.37 -37.42 7.12
N SER A 27 4.58 -37.78 6.11
CA SER A 27 4.67 -37.20 4.78
C SER A 27 4.39 -35.70 4.79
N ALA A 28 3.42 -35.23 5.61
CA ALA A 28 3.12 -33.83 5.79
C ALA A 28 4.33 -33.04 6.34
N LEU A 29 5.07 -33.63 7.29
CA LEU A 29 6.27 -33.01 7.87
C LEU A 29 7.47 -32.96 6.92
N LEU A 30 7.57 -33.94 6.02
CA LEU A 30 8.69 -34.07 5.10
C LEU A 30 8.43 -33.44 3.72
N LEU A 31 7.21 -33.04 3.41
CA LEU A 31 6.84 -32.49 2.11
C LEU A 31 7.47 -31.09 1.95
N PRO A 32 8.39 -30.90 0.99
CA PRO A 32 8.92 -29.57 0.73
C PRO A 32 7.87 -28.70 0.06
N PRO A 33 7.92 -27.35 0.23
CA PRO A 33 7.04 -26.45 -0.48
C PRO A 33 7.23 -26.58 -1.99
N ILE A 34 6.12 -26.56 -2.73
CA ILE A 34 6.10 -26.67 -4.19
C ILE A 34 5.91 -25.27 -4.78
N ASN A 35 6.74 -24.92 -5.77
CA ASN A 35 6.63 -23.66 -6.47
C ASN A 35 5.39 -23.67 -7.39
N VAL A 36 4.39 -22.86 -7.06
CA VAL A 36 3.17 -22.68 -7.86
C VAL A 36 3.18 -21.30 -8.49
N PRO A 37 2.99 -21.18 -9.81
CA PRO A 37 2.85 -19.87 -10.46
C PRO A 37 1.63 -19.13 -9.91
N ARG A 38 1.85 -17.98 -9.28
CA ARG A 38 0.79 -17.11 -8.77
C ARG A 38 0.94 -15.70 -9.31
N GLU A 39 -0.17 -15.01 -9.45
CA GLU A 39 -0.17 -13.57 -9.69
C GLU A 39 0.20 -12.86 -8.40
N THR A 40 1.24 -12.06 -8.46
CA THR A 40 1.78 -11.29 -7.33
C THR A 40 1.95 -9.84 -7.74
N TYR A 41 2.03 -8.96 -6.75
CA TYR A 41 2.12 -7.52 -6.91
C TYR A 41 3.34 -7.00 -6.14
N ASP A 42 4.12 -6.14 -6.77
CA ASP A 42 5.32 -5.56 -6.16
C ASP A 42 5.18 -4.04 -6.18
N SER A 43 4.97 -3.40 -5.01
CA SER A 43 4.66 -1.98 -4.94
C SER A 43 5.37 -1.29 -3.79
N LEU A 44 5.83 -0.06 -4.07
CA LEU A 44 6.23 0.92 -3.09
C LEU A 44 5.04 1.86 -2.85
N ILE A 45 4.44 1.79 -1.67
CA ILE A 45 3.37 2.69 -1.25
C ILE A 45 4.00 3.87 -0.55
N VAL A 46 3.83 5.06 -1.11
CA VAL A 46 4.38 6.31 -0.60
C VAL A 46 3.26 7.13 0.01
N PHE A 47 3.44 7.51 1.26
CA PHE A 47 2.52 8.38 1.98
C PHE A 47 3.05 9.82 1.98
N ASP A 48 2.23 10.73 1.52
CA ASP A 48 2.45 12.15 1.77
C ASP A 48 2.25 12.39 3.29
N ILE A 49 3.30 12.88 3.95
CA ILE A 49 3.30 13.18 5.39
C ILE A 49 3.35 14.67 5.67
N THR A 50 3.07 15.51 4.69
CA THR A 50 3.01 16.97 4.84
C THR A 50 1.81 17.39 5.69
N GLN A 51 1.80 18.65 6.12
CA GLN A 51 0.78 19.10 7.10
C GLN A 51 -0.63 19.13 6.55
N SER A 52 -0.83 19.28 5.25
CA SER A 52 -2.15 19.20 4.62
C SER A 52 -2.81 17.82 4.82
N MET A 53 -2.01 16.76 4.96
CA MET A 53 -2.50 15.43 5.28
C MET A 53 -2.98 15.24 6.72
N ASN A 54 -2.79 16.25 7.59
CA ASN A 54 -3.37 16.26 8.93
C ASN A 54 -4.81 16.79 8.97
N VAL A 55 -5.36 17.24 7.84
CA VAL A 55 -6.76 17.66 7.76
C VAL A 55 -7.67 16.49 8.09
N GLU A 56 -8.65 16.73 9.00
CA GLU A 56 -9.59 15.72 9.48
C GLU A 56 -10.90 15.83 8.65
N ASP A 57 -10.90 15.26 7.45
CA ASP A 57 -12.06 15.24 6.54
C ASP A 57 -12.50 13.83 6.12
N TYR A 58 -12.00 12.82 6.84
CA TYR A 58 -12.47 11.43 6.80
C TYR A 58 -13.03 11.01 8.15
N GLU A 59 -13.75 9.89 8.15
CA GLU A 59 -14.28 9.26 9.36
C GLU A 59 -13.89 7.77 9.42
N LEU A 60 -13.53 7.31 10.61
CA LEU A 60 -13.39 5.89 10.94
C LEU A 60 -14.20 5.62 12.22
N ASP A 61 -15.06 4.63 12.16
CA ASP A 61 -15.94 4.24 13.28
C ASP A 61 -16.71 5.43 13.91
N GLY A 62 -17.18 6.35 13.04
CA GLY A 62 -17.92 7.55 13.45
C GLY A 62 -17.08 8.66 14.09
N SER A 63 -15.76 8.53 14.07
CA SER A 63 -14.84 9.55 14.58
C SER A 63 -14.06 10.20 13.43
N PRO A 64 -13.91 11.56 13.43
CA PRO A 64 -13.12 12.24 12.43
C PRO A 64 -11.65 11.84 12.56
N VAL A 65 -11.00 11.56 11.43
CA VAL A 65 -9.60 11.20 11.35
C VAL A 65 -8.87 11.98 10.27
N SER A 66 -7.55 12.11 10.42
CA SER A 66 -6.72 12.77 9.42
C SER A 66 -6.64 11.96 8.12
N ARG A 67 -6.40 12.66 7.02
CA ARG A 67 -6.15 12.05 5.69
C ARG A 67 -5.07 10.98 5.76
N LEU A 68 -3.96 11.25 6.46
CA LEU A 68 -2.88 10.29 6.63
C LEU A 68 -3.34 9.06 7.41
N THR A 69 -4.09 9.23 8.49
CA THR A 69 -4.65 8.12 9.27
C THR A 69 -5.56 7.25 8.41
N TYR A 70 -6.45 7.88 7.63
CA TYR A 70 -7.33 7.15 6.72
C TYR A 70 -6.58 6.43 5.60
N ALA A 71 -5.56 7.05 5.01
CA ALA A 71 -4.71 6.45 3.98
C ALA A 71 -3.97 5.19 4.52
N LYS A 72 -3.45 5.27 5.74
CA LYS A 72 -2.83 4.13 6.44
C LYS A 72 -3.83 3.01 6.70
N HIS A 73 -5.04 3.35 7.16
CA HIS A 73 -6.12 2.38 7.36
C HIS A 73 -6.49 1.67 6.06
N ALA A 74 -6.68 2.42 4.97
CA ALA A 74 -6.98 1.85 3.66
C ALA A 74 -5.86 0.93 3.15
N ALA A 75 -4.60 1.32 3.30
CA ALA A 75 -3.45 0.49 2.94
C ALA A 75 -3.40 -0.80 3.78
N ARG A 76 -3.62 -0.70 5.11
CA ARG A 76 -3.69 -1.85 6.01
C ARG A 76 -4.76 -2.85 5.59
N THR A 77 -5.95 -2.36 5.27
CA THR A 77 -7.07 -3.21 4.82
C THR A 77 -6.76 -3.87 3.48
N ALA A 78 -6.21 -3.11 2.55
CA ALA A 78 -5.88 -3.62 1.21
C ALA A 78 -4.76 -4.68 1.23
N LEU A 79 -3.82 -4.63 2.19
CA LEU A 79 -2.80 -5.67 2.37
C LEU A 79 -3.40 -7.07 2.57
N GLN A 80 -4.56 -7.17 3.24
CA GLN A 80 -5.21 -8.45 3.52
C GLN A 80 -5.72 -9.15 2.25
N SER A 81 -5.94 -8.40 1.19
CA SER A 81 -6.43 -8.93 -0.10
C SER A 81 -5.31 -9.42 -1.02
N LEU A 82 -4.04 -9.11 -0.69
CA LEU A 82 -2.91 -9.48 -1.54
C LEU A 82 -2.57 -10.97 -1.42
N PRO A 83 -2.32 -11.64 -2.54
CA PRO A 83 -1.86 -13.02 -2.52
C PRO A 83 -0.43 -13.12 -1.96
N CYS A 84 -0.16 -14.22 -1.24
CA CYS A 84 1.21 -14.53 -0.82
C CYS A 84 2.17 -14.57 -2.01
N GLY A 85 3.38 -14.08 -1.81
CA GLY A 85 4.37 -13.84 -2.86
C GLY A 85 4.37 -12.38 -3.34
N SER A 86 3.33 -11.58 -3.05
CA SER A 86 3.33 -10.14 -3.28
C SER A 86 4.30 -9.45 -2.32
N ARG A 87 4.90 -8.33 -2.77
CA ARG A 87 5.88 -7.58 -2.00
C ARG A 87 5.44 -6.13 -1.87
N ILE A 88 5.41 -5.63 -0.64
CA ILE A 88 5.03 -4.26 -0.34
C ILE A 88 6.13 -3.58 0.46
N GLY A 89 6.45 -2.35 0.05
CA GLY A 89 7.32 -1.44 0.76
C GLY A 89 6.62 -0.14 1.11
N TRP A 90 7.21 0.60 2.05
CA TRP A 90 6.72 1.91 2.48
C TRP A 90 7.70 3.01 2.13
N GLY A 91 7.16 4.11 1.63
CA GLY A 91 7.88 5.36 1.47
C GLY A 91 7.15 6.50 2.16
N ALA A 92 7.87 7.56 2.47
CA ALA A 92 7.31 8.83 2.93
C ALA A 92 7.73 9.94 1.97
N PHE A 93 6.79 10.81 1.64
CA PHE A 93 7.02 12.02 0.89
C PHE A 93 6.85 13.24 1.80
N ALA A 94 7.82 14.12 1.78
CA ALA A 94 7.75 15.45 2.36
C ALA A 94 8.69 16.39 1.60
N GLU A 95 8.40 17.69 1.67
CA GLU A 95 9.16 18.74 0.98
C GLU A 95 9.18 18.50 -0.54
N TYR A 96 10.26 17.96 -1.10
CA TYR A 96 10.40 17.65 -2.53
C TYR A 96 10.92 16.23 -2.78
N ARG A 97 11.10 15.42 -1.73
CA ARG A 97 11.72 14.10 -1.82
C ARG A 97 10.83 12.99 -1.28
N THR A 98 11.01 11.81 -1.85
CA THR A 98 10.52 10.56 -1.30
C THR A 98 11.68 9.78 -0.72
N VAL A 99 11.47 9.26 0.50
CA VAL A 99 12.40 8.38 1.21
C VAL A 99 11.78 7.02 1.37
N VAL A 100 12.51 5.97 1.01
CA VAL A 100 12.09 4.58 1.27
C VAL A 100 12.31 4.29 2.75
N LEU A 101 11.22 3.99 3.46
CA LEU A 101 11.25 3.64 4.89
C LEU A 101 11.42 2.13 5.08
N LEU A 102 10.81 1.35 4.19
CA LEU A 102 10.92 -0.10 4.14
C LEU A 102 10.93 -0.54 2.68
N ALA A 103 11.98 -1.23 2.27
CA ALA A 103 12.02 -1.86 0.96
C ALA A 103 10.94 -2.94 0.84
N PRO A 104 10.44 -3.25 -0.37
CA PRO A 104 9.40 -4.25 -0.56
C PRO A 104 9.76 -5.62 0.00
N VAL A 105 8.97 -6.09 0.98
CA VAL A 105 9.06 -7.40 1.62
C VAL A 105 7.83 -8.24 1.30
N GLU A 106 7.96 -9.55 1.38
CA GLU A 106 6.85 -10.49 1.08
C GLU A 106 5.74 -10.35 2.14
N VAL A 107 4.50 -10.21 1.66
CA VAL A 107 3.35 -9.82 2.49
C VAL A 107 2.99 -10.86 3.54
N CYS A 108 2.93 -12.14 3.18
CA CYS A 108 2.50 -13.19 4.11
C CYS A 108 3.56 -13.47 5.19
N ALA A 109 4.83 -13.55 4.80
CA ALA A 109 5.94 -13.83 5.72
C ALA A 109 6.21 -12.65 6.67
N SER A 110 6.00 -11.41 6.20
CA SER A 110 6.34 -10.20 6.94
C SER A 110 5.11 -9.38 7.35
N TYR A 111 3.93 -9.99 7.40
CA TYR A 111 2.67 -9.27 7.63
C TYR A 111 2.67 -8.43 8.92
N GLY A 112 3.13 -9.03 10.02
CA GLY A 112 3.22 -8.33 11.31
C GLY A 112 4.18 -7.13 11.27
N ASP A 113 5.34 -7.29 10.63
CA ASP A 113 6.35 -6.23 10.50
C ASP A 113 5.86 -5.09 9.58
N LEU A 114 5.15 -5.44 8.49
CA LEU A 114 4.51 -4.47 7.62
C LEU A 114 3.51 -3.63 8.39
N LEU A 115 2.64 -4.23 9.20
CA LEU A 115 1.68 -3.48 10.01
C LEU A 115 2.36 -2.64 11.07
N ALA A 116 3.34 -3.18 11.79
CA ALA A 116 4.06 -2.46 12.83
C ALA A 116 4.86 -1.27 12.29
N SER A 117 5.44 -1.40 11.10
CA SER A 117 6.15 -0.30 10.44
C SER A 117 5.19 0.76 9.88
N LEU A 118 4.04 0.35 9.31
CA LEU A 118 3.00 1.26 8.82
C LEU A 118 2.48 2.17 9.95
N GLU A 119 2.25 1.62 11.14
CA GLU A 119 1.77 2.40 12.29
C GLU A 119 2.73 3.53 12.69
N LYS A 120 4.03 3.34 12.50
CA LYS A 120 5.05 4.34 12.83
C LYS A 120 5.14 5.50 11.85
N ILE A 121 4.53 5.38 10.65
CA ILE A 121 4.54 6.46 9.66
C ILE A 121 3.61 7.58 10.14
N ASP A 122 4.18 8.75 10.39
CA ASP A 122 3.43 9.93 10.80
C ASP A 122 4.12 11.24 10.42
N GLY A 123 3.43 12.37 10.64
CA GLY A 123 3.91 13.71 10.31
C GLY A 123 5.16 14.15 11.06
N ARG A 124 5.59 13.48 12.14
CA ARG A 124 6.84 13.80 12.88
C ARG A 124 8.08 13.40 12.09
N MET A 125 7.93 12.46 11.14
CA MET A 125 9.03 12.05 10.25
C MET A 125 9.35 13.11 9.19
N ARG A 126 8.57 14.19 9.10
CA ARG A 126 8.74 15.25 8.13
C ARG A 126 10.04 16.02 8.38
N TRP A 127 10.84 16.19 7.34
CA TRP A 127 12.15 16.90 7.38
C TRP A 127 12.09 18.32 6.83
N GLY A 128 10.95 18.76 6.29
CA GLY A 128 10.72 20.08 5.73
C GLY A 128 9.26 20.51 5.81
N GLN A 129 8.99 21.77 5.50
CA GLN A 129 7.64 22.36 5.55
C GLN A 129 7.00 22.52 4.17
N ALA A 130 7.77 22.39 3.10
CA ALA A 130 7.28 22.46 1.74
C ALA A 130 6.56 21.17 1.34
N SER A 131 5.74 21.24 0.28
CA SER A 131 5.08 20.12 -0.37
C SER A 131 5.17 20.33 -1.89
N GLU A 132 6.23 19.84 -2.52
CA GLU A 132 6.38 19.89 -3.98
C GLU A 132 6.02 18.53 -4.57
N VAL A 133 4.71 18.26 -4.69
CA VAL A 133 4.14 16.95 -5.06
C VAL A 133 4.68 16.50 -6.41
N THR A 134 4.83 17.39 -7.37
CA THR A 134 5.40 17.07 -8.68
C THR A 134 6.79 16.48 -8.57
N LYS A 135 7.67 17.05 -7.74
CA LYS A 135 8.99 16.48 -7.46
C LYS A 135 8.90 15.19 -6.64
N GLY A 136 7.93 15.11 -5.71
CA GLY A 136 7.65 13.90 -4.94
C GLY A 136 7.34 12.70 -5.82
N VAL A 137 6.53 12.88 -6.87
CA VAL A 137 6.25 11.85 -7.87
C VAL A 137 7.54 11.39 -8.56
N PHE A 138 8.36 12.34 -9.03
CA PHE A 138 9.65 12.04 -9.66
C PHE A 138 10.56 11.20 -8.73
N TRP A 139 10.70 11.63 -7.48
CA TRP A 139 11.53 10.91 -6.51
C TRP A 139 10.95 9.55 -6.12
N SER A 140 9.63 9.40 -6.14
CA SER A 140 8.97 8.09 -5.95
C SER A 140 9.27 7.12 -7.08
N MET A 141 9.22 7.60 -8.33
CA MET A 141 9.59 6.82 -9.51
C MET A 141 11.06 6.41 -9.46
N ARG A 142 11.94 7.33 -9.10
CA ARG A 142 13.37 7.06 -8.95
C ARG A 142 13.64 6.02 -7.85
N ALA A 143 13.00 6.18 -6.70
CA ALA A 143 13.07 5.20 -5.60
C ALA A 143 12.63 3.80 -6.04
N ALA A 144 11.52 3.69 -6.78
CA ALA A 144 11.05 2.41 -7.30
C ALA A 144 12.02 1.79 -8.30
N ARG A 145 12.62 2.59 -9.20
CA ARG A 145 13.65 2.14 -10.12
C ARG A 145 14.87 1.58 -9.39
N ASP A 146 15.31 2.26 -8.33
CA ASP A 146 16.49 1.88 -7.55
C ASP A 146 16.23 0.62 -6.69
N LEU A 147 14.97 0.33 -6.34
CA LEU A 147 14.55 -0.91 -5.68
C LEU A 147 14.53 -2.14 -6.60
N GLY A 148 14.57 -1.93 -7.92
CA GLY A 148 14.65 -2.99 -8.90
C GLY A 148 13.50 -3.05 -9.88
N THR A 149 13.70 -3.82 -10.94
CA THR A 149 12.74 -3.95 -12.03
C THR A 149 11.42 -4.51 -11.53
N GLY A 150 10.37 -3.74 -11.74
CA GLY A 150 9.00 -4.15 -11.51
C GLY A 150 8.38 -3.74 -10.21
N THR A 151 9.02 -2.89 -9.45
CA THR A 151 8.38 -2.21 -8.33
C THR A 151 7.52 -1.08 -8.87
N ASN A 152 6.21 -1.12 -8.60
CA ASN A 152 5.27 -0.09 -8.98
C ASN A 152 5.17 0.98 -7.88
N VAL A 153 4.75 2.19 -8.24
CA VAL A 153 4.56 3.29 -7.29
C VAL A 153 3.09 3.52 -7.02
N ILE A 154 2.73 3.67 -5.75
CA ILE A 154 1.41 4.16 -5.34
C ILE A 154 1.64 5.33 -4.39
N LEU A 155 1.44 6.55 -4.87
CA LEU A 155 1.59 7.76 -4.07
C LEU A 155 0.22 8.27 -3.60
N LEU A 156 0.04 8.34 -2.27
CA LEU A 156 -1.16 8.88 -1.63
C LEU A 156 -0.88 10.31 -1.19
N THR A 157 -1.61 11.28 -1.76
CA THR A 157 -1.43 12.72 -1.50
C THR A 157 -2.73 13.48 -1.76
N ASP A 158 -2.89 14.66 -1.17
CA ASP A 158 -3.98 15.58 -1.52
C ASP A 158 -3.64 16.47 -2.72
N GLY A 159 -2.39 16.42 -3.19
CA GLY A 159 -1.93 17.17 -4.35
C GLY A 159 -1.68 18.65 -4.07
N GLN A 160 -1.65 19.08 -2.80
CA GLN A 160 -1.38 20.48 -2.48
C GLN A 160 0.11 20.80 -2.65
N GLU A 161 0.40 21.78 -3.49
CA GLU A 161 1.74 22.29 -3.71
C GLU A 161 2.01 23.49 -2.78
N ALA A 162 3.11 23.42 -2.03
CA ALA A 162 3.59 24.48 -1.15
C ALA A 162 5.11 24.64 -1.27
N PRO A 163 5.64 25.64 -1.98
CA PRO A 163 4.92 26.77 -2.57
C PRO A 163 4.02 26.36 -3.74
N PRO A 164 2.95 27.14 -4.02
CA PRO A 164 2.08 26.91 -5.16
C PRO A 164 2.84 26.90 -6.47
N ILE A 165 2.39 26.06 -7.42
CA ILE A 165 3.01 25.97 -8.74
C ILE A 165 2.91 27.31 -9.45
N ASP A 166 4.05 27.83 -9.90
CA ASP A 166 4.10 28.95 -10.81
C ASP A 166 3.69 28.47 -12.22
N ALA A 167 2.54 28.91 -12.68
CA ALA A 167 2.02 28.56 -14.02
C ALA A 167 2.97 28.94 -15.15
N THR A 168 3.92 29.85 -14.90
CA THR A 168 4.95 30.27 -15.86
C THR A 168 6.15 29.34 -15.93
N ARG A 169 6.29 28.41 -14.99
CA ARG A 169 7.37 27.41 -14.92
C ARG A 169 6.84 26.00 -15.04
N PRO A 170 6.76 25.44 -16.24
CA PRO A 170 6.30 24.09 -16.41
C PRO A 170 7.21 23.11 -15.65
N ALA A 171 6.62 22.24 -14.83
CA ALA A 171 7.31 21.23 -14.04
C ALA A 171 8.06 20.17 -14.88
N VAL A 172 7.93 20.23 -16.19
CA VAL A 172 8.39 19.20 -17.16
C VAL A 172 9.91 19.02 -17.19
N ALA A 173 10.69 20.02 -16.77
CA ALA A 173 12.17 19.94 -16.79
C ALA A 173 12.79 19.01 -15.72
N ILE A 174 11.98 18.38 -14.87
CA ILE A 174 12.50 17.59 -13.74
C ILE A 174 12.71 16.11 -14.11
N PHE A 175 12.12 15.65 -15.22
CA PHE A 175 12.04 14.23 -15.59
C PHE A 175 13.07 13.79 -16.65
N ASP A 176 14.17 14.52 -16.85
CA ASP A 176 15.13 14.28 -17.95
C ASP A 176 15.80 12.89 -17.92
N ASP A 177 15.87 12.23 -16.75
CA ASP A 177 16.47 10.90 -16.58
C ASP A 177 15.46 9.75 -16.43
N LEU A 178 14.15 10.06 -16.47
CA LEU A 178 13.07 9.09 -16.36
C LEU A 178 12.19 9.11 -17.61
N THR A 179 12.15 8.00 -18.32
CA THR A 179 11.24 7.84 -19.45
C THR A 179 9.81 7.71 -18.95
N VAL A 180 8.88 8.44 -19.54
CA VAL A 180 7.43 8.32 -19.25
C VAL A 180 7.00 6.87 -19.48
N GLY A 181 6.33 6.28 -18.51
CA GLY A 181 5.87 4.88 -18.56
C GLY A 181 6.96 3.83 -18.27
N ALA A 182 8.19 4.23 -17.90
CA ALA A 182 9.22 3.29 -17.47
C ALA A 182 8.92 2.64 -16.10
N ILE A 183 8.15 3.33 -15.28
CA ILE A 183 7.63 2.84 -14.00
C ILE A 183 6.12 2.95 -14.05
N ASP A 184 5.43 1.88 -13.75
CA ASP A 184 3.98 1.89 -13.59
C ASP A 184 3.59 2.45 -12.22
N GLY A 185 2.43 3.13 -12.13
CA GLY A 185 2.00 3.68 -10.86
C GLY A 185 0.60 4.23 -10.82
N TRP A 186 0.20 4.60 -9.61
CA TRP A 186 -1.02 5.30 -9.30
C TRP A 186 -0.74 6.55 -8.47
N LEU A 187 -1.37 7.65 -8.83
CA LEU A 187 -1.60 8.76 -7.91
C LEU A 187 -2.96 8.56 -7.25
N VAL A 188 -2.95 8.40 -5.94
CA VAL A 188 -4.17 8.22 -5.15
C VAL A 188 -4.48 9.53 -4.43
N GLY A 189 -5.53 10.20 -4.88
CA GLY A 189 -5.98 11.47 -4.31
C GLY A 189 -6.68 11.26 -2.97
N VAL A 190 -6.19 11.93 -1.93
CA VAL A 190 -6.69 11.81 -0.55
C VAL A 190 -7.21 13.17 -0.09
N GLY A 191 -8.48 13.24 0.27
CA GLY A 191 -9.11 14.47 0.79
C GLY A 191 -10.50 14.72 0.24
N GLY A 192 -11.20 15.66 0.91
CA GLY A 192 -12.50 16.17 0.49
C GLY A 192 -12.39 17.34 -0.49
N ASP A 193 -13.52 17.70 -1.11
CA ASP A 193 -13.60 18.83 -2.06
C ASP A 193 -13.75 20.19 -1.37
N ILE A 194 -14.14 20.18 -0.10
CA ILE A 194 -14.36 21.40 0.68
C ILE A 194 -13.04 21.82 1.34
N PRO A 195 -12.51 23.01 1.04
CA PRO A 195 -11.31 23.51 1.67
C PRO A 195 -11.44 23.59 3.20
N ARG A 196 -10.50 22.99 3.92
CA ARG A 196 -10.47 23.00 5.37
C ARG A 196 -9.14 23.57 5.90
N PRO A 197 -9.14 24.23 7.07
CA PRO A 197 -7.92 24.74 7.66
C PRO A 197 -6.90 23.63 7.88
N ILE A 198 -5.65 23.88 7.49
CA ILE A 198 -4.55 22.93 7.68
C ILE A 198 -4.11 22.99 9.15
N PRO A 199 -4.17 21.86 9.90
CA PRO A 199 -3.66 21.80 11.27
C PRO A 199 -2.14 22.06 11.28
N ARG A 200 -1.70 22.90 12.20
CA ARG A 200 -0.30 23.15 12.46
C ARG A 200 0.15 22.30 13.62
N THR A 201 1.20 21.49 13.44
CA THR A 201 1.76 20.63 14.48
C THR A 201 3.18 21.07 14.83
N ASP A 202 3.56 20.86 16.10
CA ASP A 202 4.94 20.97 16.57
C ASP A 202 5.80 19.77 16.14
N ALA A 203 7.05 19.71 16.58
CA ALA A 203 7.96 18.61 16.28
C ALA A 203 7.53 17.28 16.92
N GLU A 204 6.82 17.35 18.04
CA GLU A 204 6.28 16.21 18.77
C GLU A 204 4.98 15.68 18.18
N GLY A 205 4.40 16.39 17.18
CA GLY A 205 3.15 16.04 16.50
C GLY A 205 1.89 16.59 17.16
N ASN A 206 2.02 17.39 18.22
CA ASN A 206 0.87 18.01 18.90
C ASN A 206 0.30 19.15 18.05
N ARG A 207 -1.03 19.25 17.96
CA ARG A 207 -1.68 20.35 17.25
C ARG A 207 -1.55 21.65 18.05
N ILE A 208 -0.84 22.63 17.50
CA ILE A 208 -0.63 23.97 18.07
C ILE A 208 -1.51 25.05 17.41
N GLY A 209 -2.51 24.65 16.64
CA GLY A 209 -3.46 25.52 15.97
C GLY A 209 -3.62 25.17 14.49
N PHE A 210 -3.83 26.20 13.69
CA PHE A 210 -3.98 26.09 12.23
C PHE A 210 -3.08 27.10 11.52
N TRP A 211 -2.67 26.79 10.31
CA TRP A 211 -1.95 27.74 9.47
C TRP A 211 -2.86 28.92 9.11
N ARG A 212 -2.29 30.13 9.10
CA ARG A 212 -3.00 31.35 8.70
C ARG A 212 -2.48 31.84 7.36
N ALA A 213 -3.28 32.61 6.62
CA ALA A 213 -2.94 33.07 5.29
C ALA A 213 -1.59 33.78 5.20
N HIS A 214 -1.22 34.59 6.21
CA HIS A 214 0.07 35.32 6.25
C HIS A 214 1.27 34.44 6.64
N GLN A 215 1.06 33.19 7.01
CA GLN A 215 2.13 32.25 7.44
C GLN A 215 2.53 31.28 6.33
N VAL A 216 1.81 31.26 5.22
CA VAL A 216 2.06 30.39 4.07
C VAL A 216 2.25 31.23 2.81
N ILE A 217 3.04 30.73 1.87
CA ILE A 217 3.23 31.37 0.57
C ILE A 217 1.92 31.24 -0.20
N GLN A 218 1.36 32.37 -0.58
CA GLN A 218 0.14 32.44 -1.38
C GLN A 218 0.50 32.40 -2.87
N GLN A 219 -0.42 31.90 -3.69
CA GLN A 219 -0.25 31.91 -5.14
C GLN A 219 -0.12 33.38 -5.61
N ALA A 220 0.92 33.66 -6.40
CA ALA A 220 1.08 34.98 -6.98
C ALA A 220 -0.05 35.25 -7.99
N THR A 221 -0.86 36.24 -7.72
CA THR A 221 -1.68 36.87 -8.75
C THR A 221 -0.82 37.81 -9.56
N GLU A 222 -1.24 38.12 -10.80
CA GLU A 222 -0.47 38.94 -11.75
C GLU A 222 0.18 40.20 -11.12
N PRO A 223 1.36 40.63 -11.64
CA PRO A 223 1.99 41.85 -11.14
C PRO A 223 1.05 43.04 -11.19
N GLY A 224 0.68 43.59 -10.03
CA GLY A 224 -0.23 44.73 -9.89
C GLY A 224 -1.63 44.41 -9.35
N ALA A 225 -1.98 43.14 -9.13
CA ALA A 225 -3.24 42.80 -8.48
C ALA A 225 -3.18 43.08 -6.98
N VAL A 226 -4.10 43.94 -6.51
CA VAL A 226 -4.27 44.27 -5.10
C VAL A 226 -5.14 43.18 -4.45
N ALA A 227 -4.60 42.57 -3.37
CA ALA A 227 -5.21 41.57 -2.52
C ALA A 227 -5.20 40.12 -3.06
N PHE A 228 -4.34 39.35 -2.45
CA PHE A 228 -4.23 37.92 -2.62
C PHE A 228 -5.45 37.24 -2.01
N THR A 229 -6.28 36.63 -2.86
CA THR A 229 -7.43 35.81 -2.45
C THR A 229 -7.05 34.32 -2.47
N SER A 230 -5.76 34.00 -2.47
CA SER A 230 -5.31 32.64 -2.39
C SER A 230 -5.56 32.08 -1.00
N ASN A 231 -6.03 30.84 -0.94
CA ASN A 231 -6.42 30.13 0.28
C ASN A 231 -5.45 28.95 0.57
N GLU A 232 -4.15 29.15 0.34
CA GLU A 232 -3.15 28.09 0.49
C GLU A 232 -2.95 27.60 1.95
N HIS A 233 -3.51 28.33 2.93
CA HIS A 233 -3.64 27.90 4.32
C HIS A 233 -4.83 26.93 4.54
N LEU A 234 -5.65 26.73 3.52
CA LEU A 234 -6.71 25.73 3.47
C LEU A 234 -6.33 24.63 2.49
N SER A 235 -6.71 23.39 2.81
CA SER A 235 -6.50 22.27 1.90
C SER A 235 -7.81 21.61 1.49
N ALA A 236 -7.90 21.34 0.20
CA ALA A 236 -8.85 20.43 -0.41
C ALA A 236 -8.11 19.52 -1.39
N LEU A 237 -8.69 18.40 -1.79
CA LEU A 237 -8.12 17.55 -2.81
C LEU A 237 -7.92 18.32 -4.13
N ARG A 238 -6.70 18.35 -4.62
CA ARG A 238 -6.32 18.98 -5.89
C ARG A 238 -6.45 18.00 -7.06
N GLU A 239 -7.67 17.46 -7.25
CA GLU A 239 -7.93 16.35 -8.16
C GLU A 239 -7.48 16.62 -9.60
N SER A 240 -7.81 17.77 -10.17
CA SER A 240 -7.43 18.13 -11.55
C SER A 240 -5.92 18.21 -11.74
N HIS A 241 -5.19 18.69 -10.71
CA HIS A 241 -3.73 18.71 -10.71
C HIS A 241 -3.16 17.29 -10.72
N LEU A 242 -3.62 16.43 -9.82
CA LEU A 242 -3.16 15.04 -9.74
C LEU A 242 -3.47 14.24 -11.02
N GLN A 243 -4.65 14.42 -11.62
CA GLN A 243 -5.00 13.81 -12.89
C GLN A 243 -4.08 14.27 -14.03
N THR A 244 -3.72 15.55 -14.05
CA THR A 244 -2.80 16.09 -15.05
C THR A 244 -1.41 15.54 -14.87
N LEU A 245 -0.91 15.54 -13.65
CA LEU A 245 0.40 14.99 -13.28
C LEU A 245 0.50 13.49 -13.60
N ALA A 246 -0.55 12.72 -13.27
CA ALA A 246 -0.62 11.30 -13.59
C ALA A 246 -0.45 11.05 -15.09
N ARG A 247 -1.18 11.78 -15.94
CA ARG A 247 -1.05 11.69 -17.40
C ARG A 247 0.36 12.04 -17.89
N GLN A 248 1.00 13.05 -17.28
CA GLN A 248 2.34 13.48 -17.67
C GLN A 248 3.41 12.41 -17.42
N VAL A 249 3.28 11.64 -16.34
CA VAL A 249 4.26 10.61 -15.96
C VAL A 249 3.86 9.18 -16.40
N GLY A 250 2.69 9.02 -17.00
CA GLY A 250 2.16 7.71 -17.42
C GLY A 250 1.50 6.92 -16.28
N PHE A 251 1.19 7.56 -15.17
CA PHE A 251 0.46 6.95 -14.05
C PHE A 251 -1.04 7.01 -14.30
N GLN A 252 -1.77 6.22 -13.51
CA GLN A 252 -3.22 6.36 -13.37
C GLN A 252 -3.57 7.23 -12.17
N TYR A 253 -4.79 7.73 -12.16
CA TYR A 253 -5.33 8.49 -11.04
C TYR A 253 -6.55 7.77 -10.46
N ARG A 254 -6.66 7.77 -9.12
CA ARG A 254 -7.85 7.34 -8.40
C ARG A 254 -8.03 8.17 -7.14
N ARG A 255 -9.27 8.50 -6.79
CA ARG A 255 -9.60 9.08 -5.50
C ARG A 255 -9.74 7.98 -4.46
N LEU A 256 -9.20 8.19 -3.26
CA LEU A 256 -9.39 7.33 -2.11
C LEU A 256 -10.76 7.59 -1.50
N SER A 257 -11.78 6.87 -1.95
CA SER A 257 -13.14 6.99 -1.42
C SER A 257 -13.39 6.02 -0.25
N ASP A 258 -12.82 4.84 -0.35
CA ASP A 258 -13.01 3.73 0.60
C ASP A 258 -11.83 2.75 0.55
N ALA A 259 -11.86 1.73 1.40
CA ALA A 259 -10.84 0.68 1.44
C ALA A 259 -10.80 -0.15 0.14
N HIS A 260 -11.94 -0.34 -0.55
CA HIS A 260 -12.00 -1.07 -1.82
C HIS A 260 -11.27 -0.32 -2.94
N SER A 261 -11.28 1.01 -2.92
CA SER A 261 -10.53 1.80 -3.89
C SER A 261 -9.02 1.56 -3.79
N MET A 262 -8.50 1.39 -2.56
CA MET A 262 -7.09 1.06 -2.33
C MET A 262 -6.78 -0.40 -2.70
N GLU A 263 -7.65 -1.35 -2.38
CA GLU A 263 -7.52 -2.74 -2.79
C GLU A 263 -7.45 -2.86 -4.31
N ALA A 264 -8.39 -2.24 -5.03
CA ALA A 264 -8.42 -2.23 -6.49
C ALA A 264 -7.19 -1.52 -7.11
N THR A 265 -6.54 -0.62 -6.38
CA THR A 265 -5.29 0.02 -6.81
C THR A 265 -4.11 -0.94 -6.67
N LEU A 266 -3.98 -1.61 -5.53
CA LEU A 266 -2.91 -2.59 -5.27
C LEU A 266 -2.99 -3.82 -6.18
N ARG A 267 -4.21 -4.25 -6.50
CA ARG A 267 -4.48 -5.42 -7.35
C ARG A 267 -4.74 -5.07 -8.81
N ASP A 268 -4.25 -3.94 -9.28
CA ASP A 268 -4.35 -3.59 -10.70
C ASP A 268 -3.70 -4.68 -11.56
N PRO A 269 -4.43 -5.27 -12.52
CA PRO A 269 -3.90 -6.33 -13.39
C PRO A 269 -2.62 -5.96 -14.14
N ARG A 270 -2.38 -4.66 -14.38
CA ARG A 270 -1.13 -4.18 -15.01
C ARG A 270 0.09 -4.39 -14.14
N PHE A 271 -0.10 -4.43 -12.82
CA PHE A 271 0.95 -4.69 -11.82
C PHE A 271 1.17 -6.18 -11.57
N ALA A 272 0.24 -7.02 -12.05
CA ALA A 272 0.29 -8.45 -11.82
C ALA A 272 1.49 -9.10 -12.53
N ARG A 273 2.24 -9.89 -11.80
CA ARG A 273 3.35 -10.71 -12.31
C ARG A 273 3.14 -12.15 -11.91
N ARG A 274 3.33 -13.06 -12.85
CA ARG A 274 3.31 -14.49 -12.55
C ARG A 274 4.70 -14.92 -12.13
N VAL A 275 4.85 -15.19 -10.84
CA VAL A 275 6.11 -15.71 -10.27
C VAL A 275 5.87 -17.05 -9.58
N PRO A 276 6.85 -17.96 -9.58
CA PRO A 276 6.78 -19.19 -8.82
C PRO A 276 6.87 -18.88 -7.32
N VAL A 277 5.78 -19.11 -6.58
CA VAL A 277 5.69 -18.87 -5.14
C VAL A 277 5.76 -20.19 -4.40
N PRO A 278 6.69 -20.38 -3.45
CA PRO A 278 6.72 -21.56 -2.58
C PRO A 278 5.40 -21.70 -1.83
N THR A 279 4.66 -22.78 -2.10
CA THR A 279 3.36 -23.04 -1.49
C THR A 279 3.44 -24.32 -0.71
N ASP A 280 3.04 -24.27 0.56
CA ASP A 280 3.00 -25.43 1.44
C ASP A 280 1.71 -26.22 1.19
N PHE A 281 1.86 -27.49 0.86
CA PHE A 281 0.78 -28.47 0.69
C PHE A 281 0.74 -29.52 1.81
N ALA A 282 1.48 -29.34 2.90
CA ALA A 282 1.51 -30.27 4.04
C ALA A 282 0.10 -30.47 4.67
N TRP A 283 -0.78 -29.47 4.53
CA TRP A 283 -2.16 -29.55 4.98
C TRP A 283 -2.98 -30.64 4.26
N VAL A 284 -2.61 -31.04 3.03
CA VAL A 284 -3.33 -32.08 2.27
C VAL A 284 -3.17 -33.46 2.92
N PRO A 285 -1.95 -33.99 3.08
CA PRO A 285 -1.79 -35.28 3.76
C PRO A 285 -2.21 -35.21 5.24
N ALA A 286 -2.04 -34.08 5.94
CA ALA A 286 -2.52 -33.91 7.31
C ALA A 286 -4.06 -33.97 7.38
N GLY A 287 -4.77 -33.31 6.46
CA GLY A 287 -6.22 -33.35 6.36
C GLY A 287 -6.75 -34.76 6.04
N LEU A 288 -6.06 -35.49 5.15
CA LEU A 288 -6.40 -36.89 4.86
C LEU A 288 -6.21 -37.80 6.08
N ALA A 289 -5.12 -37.61 6.84
CA ALA A 289 -4.88 -38.33 8.09
C ALA A 289 -6.02 -38.08 9.09
N LEU A 290 -6.42 -36.83 9.27
CA LEU A 290 -7.53 -36.43 10.14
C LEU A 290 -8.84 -37.09 9.70
N LEU A 291 -9.17 -37.08 8.41
CA LEU A 291 -10.35 -37.72 7.86
C LEU A 291 -10.40 -39.23 8.14
N ILE A 292 -9.26 -39.91 7.97
CA ILE A 292 -9.16 -41.34 8.28
C ILE A 292 -9.43 -41.60 9.76
N LEU A 293 -8.85 -40.79 10.65
CA LEU A 293 -9.07 -40.92 12.09
C LEU A 293 -10.51 -40.62 12.48
N MET A 294 -11.11 -39.55 11.95
CA MET A 294 -12.50 -39.17 12.22
C MET A 294 -13.51 -40.24 11.75
N THR A 295 -13.30 -40.83 10.59
CA THR A 295 -14.22 -41.89 10.07
C THR A 295 -14.09 -43.18 10.87
N ARG A 296 -12.88 -43.45 11.43
CA ARG A 296 -12.64 -44.66 12.19
C ARG A 296 -13.12 -44.58 13.65
N PHE A 297 -12.90 -43.44 14.29
CA PHE A 297 -13.23 -43.21 15.70
C PHE A 297 -14.51 -42.40 15.86
N ARG A 298 -15.48 -42.58 14.95
CA ARG A 298 -16.82 -42.00 15.15
C ARG A 298 -17.43 -42.55 16.45
N PRO A 299 -17.83 -41.70 17.42
CA PRO A 299 -18.64 -42.16 18.53
C PRO A 299 -19.93 -42.76 17.96
N ALA A 300 -20.26 -43.96 18.39
CA ALA A 300 -21.59 -44.53 18.13
C ALA A 300 -22.60 -43.65 18.88
N LEU A 301 -23.33 -42.80 18.16
CA LEU A 301 -24.49 -42.05 18.66
C LEU A 301 -25.67 -42.99 18.77
#